data_1e352d82eec6422e79313494fbfb40dd
#
_entry.id   1e352d82eec6422e79313494fbfb40dd
#
_cell.length_a   1.000
_cell.length_b   1.000
_cell.length_c   1.000
_cell.angle_alpha   90.00
_cell.angle_beta   90.00
_cell.angle_gamma   90.00
#
_symmetry.space_group_name_H-M   'P 1'
#
loop_
_entity.id
_entity.type
_entity.pdbx_description
1 polymer ?
#
loop_
_entity_poly.entity_id
_entity_poly.type
_entity_poly.pdbx_seq_one_letter_code
_entity_poly.pdbx_strand_id
1 'polypeptide(L)'
;KLGPESRCRLSYMETHELASAYRAVSGNKLHDAEHEFRSLLHMLVLTPALNELEAQRILELIGECREYLIGISIELERRALAADAAQANEPAQVARIVELAALFTHVQMQPQHQMLALRIAMMEARRVGNLAMAGHFARRLIELQPPAKVVQVAQQIVSLSDRQPRDAVQVSSYSVHESDYVICAGSHTLIPAGGMNAVEDPLTGAKYLPEFRGSLCKVSHISEVGRLATGLRNLA
;
A
#
# COMPACT_ATOMS: atom_id res chain seq x y z
N LYS A 1 36.21 4.87 -11.86
CA LYS A 1 36.18 4.28 -10.48
C LYS A 1 35.43 5.28 -9.62
N LEU A 2 34.15 5.04 -9.38
CA LEU A 2 33.37 5.81 -8.43
C LEU A 2 33.88 5.45 -7.03
N GLY A 3 34.13 6.46 -6.20
CA GLY A 3 34.80 6.32 -4.93
C GLY A 3 33.91 5.76 -3.81
N PRO A 4 34.42 5.65 -2.58
CA PRO A 4 33.67 5.14 -1.40
C PRO A 4 32.42 5.96 -1.04
N GLU A 5 32.30 7.18 -1.58
CA GLU A 5 31.16 8.08 -1.34
C GLU A 5 29.79 7.56 -1.81
N SER A 6 29.75 6.73 -2.88
CA SER A 6 28.50 6.18 -3.39
C SER A 6 27.95 5.05 -2.52
N ARG A 7 28.81 4.21 -1.93
CA ARG A 7 28.40 3.19 -0.95
C ARG A 7 27.86 3.83 0.33
N CYS A 8 28.47 4.93 0.73
CA CYS A 8 27.99 5.72 1.86
C CYS A 8 26.59 6.29 1.60
N ARG A 9 26.26 6.62 0.33
CA ARG A 9 25.00 7.22 -0.06
C ARG A 9 23.81 6.25 0.00
N LEU A 10 23.94 5.03 -0.56
CA LEU A 10 22.88 4.02 -0.49
C LEU A 10 22.63 3.59 0.95
N SER A 11 23.69 3.31 1.71
CA SER A 11 23.60 2.98 3.13
C SER A 11 22.95 4.10 3.95
N TYR A 12 23.22 5.37 3.63
CA TYR A 12 22.57 6.52 4.27
C TYR A 12 21.06 6.55 3.97
N MET A 13 20.67 6.33 2.71
CA MET A 13 19.24 6.28 2.32
C MET A 13 18.48 5.19 3.08
N GLU A 14 19.07 4.01 3.24
CA GLU A 14 18.46 2.90 3.99
C GLU A 14 18.38 3.18 5.49
N THR A 15 19.46 3.68 6.09
CA THR A 15 19.55 3.82 7.55
C THR A 15 18.90 5.07 8.09
N HIS A 16 18.79 6.12 7.29
CA HIS A 16 18.27 7.41 7.72
C HIS A 16 16.94 7.77 7.04
N GLU A 17 16.92 7.85 5.71
CA GLU A 17 15.74 8.31 4.99
C GLU A 17 14.58 7.30 5.09
N LEU A 18 14.85 6.03 4.78
CA LEU A 18 13.83 4.97 4.89
C LEU A 18 13.34 4.79 6.33
N ALA A 19 14.26 4.82 7.31
CA ALA A 19 13.90 4.72 8.72
C ALA A 19 13.07 5.93 9.21
N SER A 20 13.30 7.13 8.66
CA SER A 20 12.48 8.32 8.92
C SER A 20 11.08 8.13 8.38
N ALA A 21 10.95 7.72 7.12
CA ALA A 21 9.67 7.45 6.49
C ALA A 21 8.84 6.39 7.25
N TYR A 22 9.48 5.31 7.73
CA TYR A 22 8.81 4.32 8.58
C TYR A 22 8.32 4.90 9.92
N ARG A 23 9.13 5.76 10.55
CA ARG A 23 8.71 6.44 11.79
C ARG A 23 7.52 7.35 11.57
N ALA A 24 7.45 8.03 10.42
CA ALA A 24 6.31 8.86 10.05
C ALA A 24 5.03 8.01 9.90
N VAL A 25 5.10 6.83 9.24
CA VAL A 25 3.97 5.88 9.18
C VAL A 25 3.56 5.41 10.56
N SER A 26 4.52 4.94 11.38
CA SER A 26 4.27 4.49 12.76
C SER A 26 3.67 5.60 13.63
N GLY A 27 4.08 6.84 13.41
CA GLY A 27 3.56 8.05 14.06
C GLY A 27 2.23 8.56 13.52
N ASN A 28 1.64 7.85 12.55
CA ASN A 28 0.40 8.24 11.88
C ASN A 28 0.45 9.60 11.16
N LYS A 29 1.65 10.04 10.76
CA LYS A 29 1.92 11.26 10.01
C LYS A 29 1.98 10.95 8.51
N LEU A 30 0.82 10.61 7.92
CA LEU A 30 0.79 10.04 6.56
C LEU A 30 1.26 11.00 5.47
N HIS A 31 0.98 12.30 5.59
CA HIS A 31 1.46 13.29 4.62
C HIS A 31 2.99 13.47 4.69
N ASP A 32 3.56 13.44 5.91
CA ASP A 32 5.02 13.48 6.08
C ASP A 32 5.63 12.20 5.49
N ALA A 33 5.04 11.03 5.78
CA ALA A 33 5.47 9.75 5.24
C ALA A 33 5.42 9.72 3.70
N GLU A 34 4.33 10.22 3.10
CA GLU A 34 4.19 10.34 1.65
C GLU A 34 5.31 11.18 1.04
N HIS A 35 5.61 12.32 1.65
CA HIS A 35 6.68 13.19 1.20
C HIS A 35 8.06 12.53 1.31
N GLU A 36 8.36 11.88 2.44
CA GLU A 36 9.63 11.23 2.69
C GLU A 36 9.85 10.01 1.74
N PHE A 37 8.83 9.15 1.57
CA PHE A 37 8.93 8.03 0.61
C PHE A 37 9.10 8.50 -0.82
N ARG A 38 8.40 9.57 -1.24
CA ARG A 38 8.53 10.10 -2.61
C ARG A 38 9.89 10.75 -2.82
N SER A 39 10.41 11.47 -1.83
CA SER A 39 11.76 12.04 -1.87
C SER A 39 12.83 10.95 -1.98
N LEU A 40 12.71 9.89 -1.17
CA LEU A 40 13.60 8.72 -1.24
C LEU A 40 13.51 8.03 -2.61
N LEU A 41 12.32 7.83 -3.15
CA LEU A 41 12.10 7.26 -4.47
C LEU A 41 12.83 8.07 -5.56
N HIS A 42 12.73 9.40 -5.52
CA HIS A 42 13.43 10.27 -6.47
C HIS A 42 14.94 10.15 -6.35
N MET A 43 15.47 10.06 -5.15
CA MET A 43 16.90 9.85 -4.92
C MET A 43 17.37 8.49 -5.46
N LEU A 44 16.61 7.42 -5.24
CA LEU A 44 16.92 6.07 -5.70
C LEU A 44 16.98 5.98 -7.23
N VAL A 45 15.99 6.57 -7.92
CA VAL A 45 15.95 6.59 -9.40
C VAL A 45 17.17 7.29 -10.00
N LEU A 46 17.73 8.28 -9.32
CA LEU A 46 18.91 9.04 -9.76
C LEU A 46 20.24 8.46 -9.25
N THR A 47 20.21 7.39 -8.45
CA THR A 47 21.43 6.82 -7.88
C THR A 47 22.04 5.80 -8.84
N PRO A 48 23.27 6.01 -9.32
CA PRO A 48 23.96 5.03 -10.16
C PRO A 48 24.37 3.82 -9.30
N ALA A 49 24.06 2.62 -9.77
CA ALA A 49 24.56 1.39 -9.17
C ALA A 49 26.04 1.16 -9.53
N LEU A 50 26.82 0.71 -8.59
CA LEU A 50 28.25 0.40 -8.78
C LEU A 50 28.50 -1.03 -9.23
N ASN A 51 27.54 -1.90 -8.96
CA ASN A 51 27.58 -3.32 -9.26
C ASN A 51 26.15 -3.87 -9.28
N GLU A 52 26.00 -5.11 -9.73
CA GLU A 52 24.72 -5.80 -9.90
C GLU A 52 23.96 -5.94 -8.57
N LEU A 53 24.67 -6.17 -7.44
CA LEU A 53 24.05 -6.30 -6.13
C LEU A 53 23.41 -4.96 -5.66
N GLU A 54 24.11 -3.86 -5.87
CA GLU A 54 23.57 -2.52 -5.57
C GLU A 54 22.40 -2.19 -6.48
N ALA A 55 22.48 -2.56 -7.77
CA ALA A 55 21.40 -2.37 -8.71
C ALA A 55 20.13 -3.11 -8.26
N GLN A 56 20.27 -4.36 -7.88
CA GLN A 56 19.18 -5.16 -7.34
C GLN A 56 18.60 -4.52 -6.07
N ARG A 57 19.45 -4.05 -5.17
CA ARG A 57 19.00 -3.42 -3.94
C ARG A 57 18.25 -2.11 -4.17
N ILE A 58 18.70 -1.30 -5.13
CA ILE A 58 17.99 -0.08 -5.54
C ILE A 58 16.59 -0.43 -6.07
N LEU A 59 16.46 -1.46 -6.92
CA LEU A 59 15.17 -1.90 -7.45
C LEU A 59 14.22 -2.39 -6.32
N GLU A 60 14.72 -3.13 -5.35
CA GLU A 60 13.95 -3.56 -4.18
C GLU A 60 13.43 -2.35 -3.39
N LEU A 61 14.28 -1.36 -3.13
CA LEU A 61 13.90 -0.13 -2.43
C LEU A 61 12.89 0.71 -3.21
N ILE A 62 13.03 0.79 -4.54
CA ILE A 62 12.02 1.44 -5.40
C ILE A 62 10.68 0.71 -5.29
N GLY A 63 10.69 -0.62 -5.32
CA GLY A 63 9.50 -1.44 -5.10
C GLY A 63 8.87 -1.18 -3.73
N GLU A 64 9.68 -1.13 -2.69
CA GLU A 64 9.22 -0.83 -1.32
C GLU A 64 8.60 0.56 -1.20
N CYS A 65 9.26 1.59 -1.73
CA CYS A 65 8.71 2.95 -1.78
C CYS A 65 7.38 3.00 -2.54
N ARG A 66 7.27 2.28 -3.67
CA ARG A 66 6.03 2.16 -4.45
C ARG A 66 4.90 1.61 -3.58
N GLU A 67 5.13 0.48 -2.90
CA GLU A 67 4.12 -0.14 -2.05
C GLU A 67 3.65 0.83 -0.96
N TYR A 68 4.57 1.46 -0.24
CA TYR A 68 4.22 2.43 0.79
C TYR A 68 3.44 3.64 0.24
N LEU A 69 3.84 4.19 -0.91
CA LEU A 69 3.14 5.33 -1.53
C LEU A 69 1.71 4.95 -1.96
N ILE A 70 1.52 3.75 -2.51
CA ILE A 70 0.17 3.24 -2.84
C ILE A 70 -0.64 3.07 -1.55
N GLY A 71 -0.08 2.42 -0.52
CA GLY A 71 -0.78 2.19 0.74
C GLY A 71 -1.16 3.49 1.46
N ILE A 72 -0.25 4.45 1.53
CA ILE A 72 -0.50 5.76 2.13
C ILE A 72 -1.61 6.50 1.36
N SER A 73 -1.57 6.47 0.03
CA SER A 73 -2.59 7.10 -0.82
C SER A 73 -3.99 6.48 -0.59
N ILE A 74 -4.07 5.15 -0.48
CA ILE A 74 -5.31 4.43 -0.14
C ILE A 74 -5.86 4.90 1.23
N GLU A 75 -5.02 4.95 2.25
CA GLU A 75 -5.44 5.34 3.59
C GLU A 75 -5.82 6.82 3.68
N LEU A 76 -5.15 7.70 2.94
CA LEU A 76 -5.52 9.11 2.83
C LEU A 76 -6.87 9.28 2.14
N GLU A 77 -7.14 8.58 1.03
CA GLU A 77 -8.45 8.58 0.37
C GLU A 77 -9.54 8.08 1.33
N ARG A 78 -9.30 6.95 2.02
CA ARG A 78 -10.24 6.42 3.01
C ARG A 78 -10.59 7.44 4.09
N ARG A 79 -9.58 8.14 4.62
CA ARG A 79 -9.79 9.18 5.64
C ARG A 79 -10.56 10.37 5.12
N ALA A 80 -10.26 10.80 3.90
CA ALA A 80 -10.98 11.90 3.27
C ALA A 80 -12.47 11.57 3.11
N LEU A 81 -12.79 10.37 2.62
CA LEU A 81 -14.16 9.89 2.51
C LEU A 81 -14.86 9.76 3.87
N ALA A 82 -14.14 9.26 4.89
CA ALA A 82 -14.71 9.12 6.24
C ALA A 82 -14.94 10.47 6.95
N ALA A 83 -14.21 11.53 6.58
CA ALA A 83 -14.36 12.87 7.11
C ALA A 83 -15.49 13.67 6.46
N ASP A 84 -15.97 13.26 5.29
CA ASP A 84 -17.11 13.90 4.61
C ASP A 84 -18.43 13.50 5.30
N ALA A 85 -18.76 14.23 6.36
CA ALA A 85 -19.94 13.96 7.18
C ALA A 85 -21.28 14.07 6.41
N ALA A 86 -21.31 14.79 5.31
CA ALA A 86 -22.52 14.96 4.50
C ALA A 86 -22.88 13.68 3.74
N GLN A 87 -21.88 12.89 3.36
CA GLN A 87 -22.04 11.67 2.57
C GLN A 87 -21.68 10.39 3.35
N ALA A 88 -21.17 10.52 4.58
CA ALA A 88 -20.65 9.40 5.37
C ALA A 88 -21.63 8.23 5.62
N ASN A 89 -22.92 8.45 5.38
CA ASN A 89 -23.97 7.45 5.52
C ASN A 89 -24.49 6.91 4.17
N GLU A 90 -24.01 7.42 3.05
CA GLU A 90 -24.35 6.90 1.73
C GLU A 90 -23.82 5.46 1.59
N PRO A 91 -24.68 4.47 1.24
CA PRO A 91 -24.26 3.06 1.19
C PRO A 91 -23.04 2.81 0.29
N ALA A 92 -22.93 3.51 -0.84
CA ALA A 92 -21.81 3.39 -1.76
C ALA A 92 -20.50 3.91 -1.13
N GLN A 93 -20.55 5.01 -0.39
CA GLN A 93 -19.38 5.57 0.29
C GLN A 93 -18.96 4.71 1.47
N VAL A 94 -19.93 4.17 2.23
CA VAL A 94 -19.63 3.22 3.32
C VAL A 94 -18.95 1.98 2.76
N ALA A 95 -19.45 1.42 1.64
CA ALA A 95 -18.80 0.29 0.98
C ALA A 95 -17.37 0.63 0.51
N ARG A 96 -17.18 1.82 -0.08
CA ARG A 96 -15.86 2.27 -0.55
C ARG A 96 -14.86 2.45 0.60
N ILE A 97 -15.27 2.98 1.74
CA ILE A 97 -14.42 3.10 2.94
C ILE A 97 -13.93 1.72 3.42
N VAL A 98 -14.84 0.73 3.46
CA VAL A 98 -14.48 -0.65 3.84
C VAL A 98 -13.57 -1.30 2.81
N GLU A 99 -13.84 -1.08 1.52
CA GLU A 99 -13.01 -1.56 0.42
C GLU A 99 -11.59 -1.02 0.51
N LEU A 100 -11.42 0.29 0.66
CA LEU A 100 -10.10 0.92 0.79
C LEU A 100 -9.35 0.40 2.03
N ALA A 101 -10.04 0.22 3.17
CA ALA A 101 -9.43 -0.38 4.36
C ALA A 101 -8.96 -1.82 4.08
N ALA A 102 -9.73 -2.60 3.34
CA ALA A 102 -9.37 -3.95 2.93
C ALA A 102 -8.17 -3.95 1.97
N LEU A 103 -8.17 -3.10 0.94
CA LEU A 103 -7.08 -2.95 -0.02
C LEU A 103 -5.77 -2.55 0.66
N PHE A 104 -5.82 -1.68 1.66
CA PHE A 104 -4.65 -1.30 2.44
C PHE A 104 -3.94 -2.50 3.09
N THR A 105 -4.66 -3.59 3.41
CA THR A 105 -4.06 -4.81 3.96
C THR A 105 -3.30 -5.67 2.95
N HIS A 106 -3.42 -5.39 1.65
CA HIS A 106 -2.73 -6.13 0.58
C HIS A 106 -1.45 -5.47 0.11
N VAL A 107 -1.23 -4.23 0.51
CA VAL A 107 0.03 -3.52 0.25
C VAL A 107 1.16 -4.18 1.04
N GLN A 108 2.30 -4.40 0.38
CA GLN A 108 3.45 -5.02 1.03
C GLN A 108 4.19 -3.99 1.90
N MET A 109 4.10 -4.17 3.21
CA MET A 109 4.72 -3.28 4.19
C MET A 109 5.47 -4.07 5.26
N GLN A 110 6.27 -3.38 6.05
CA GLN A 110 6.89 -3.95 7.25
C GLN A 110 5.82 -4.53 8.20
N PRO A 111 6.10 -5.61 8.93
CA PRO A 111 5.11 -6.31 9.76
C PRO A 111 4.36 -5.39 10.74
N GLN A 112 5.05 -4.41 11.33
CA GLN A 112 4.43 -3.44 12.24
C GLN A 112 3.38 -2.54 11.53
N HIS A 113 3.61 -2.16 10.28
CA HIS A 113 2.68 -1.36 9.48
C HIS A 113 1.57 -2.24 8.90
N GLN A 114 1.88 -3.50 8.60
CA GLN A 114 0.87 -4.50 8.22
C GLN A 114 -0.13 -4.77 9.36
N MET A 115 0.35 -4.84 10.61
CA MET A 115 -0.54 -4.93 11.79
C MET A 115 -1.45 -3.69 11.91
N LEU A 116 -0.94 -2.50 11.59
CA LEU A 116 -1.75 -1.27 11.58
C LEU A 116 -2.86 -1.35 10.53
N ALA A 117 -2.53 -1.74 9.29
CA ALA A 117 -3.50 -1.88 8.20
C ALA A 117 -4.59 -2.91 8.54
N LEU A 118 -4.19 -4.09 9.02
CA LEU A 118 -5.14 -5.14 9.44
C LEU A 118 -6.05 -4.68 10.58
N ARG A 119 -5.52 -3.92 11.54
CA ARG A 119 -6.32 -3.36 12.63
C ARG A 119 -7.35 -2.36 12.11
N ILE A 120 -6.98 -1.48 11.17
CA ILE A 120 -7.89 -0.52 10.54
C ILE A 120 -9.00 -1.29 9.80
N ALA A 121 -8.65 -2.24 8.94
CA ALA A 121 -9.60 -3.02 8.15
C ALA A 121 -10.57 -3.81 9.05
N MET A 122 -10.05 -4.47 10.10
CA MET A 122 -10.84 -5.19 11.09
C MET A 122 -11.87 -4.29 11.77
N MET A 123 -11.47 -3.09 12.18
CA MET A 123 -12.35 -2.15 12.88
C MET A 123 -13.39 -1.52 11.96
N GLU A 124 -13.00 -1.17 10.73
CA GLU A 124 -13.94 -0.63 9.74
C GLU A 124 -14.99 -1.68 9.33
N ALA A 125 -14.57 -2.92 9.04
CA ALA A 125 -15.49 -4.00 8.72
C ALA A 125 -16.46 -4.27 9.90
N ARG A 126 -15.95 -4.30 11.14
CA ARG A 126 -16.81 -4.44 12.31
C ARG A 126 -17.80 -3.29 12.47
N ARG A 127 -17.38 -2.04 12.24
CA ARG A 127 -18.22 -0.83 12.37
C ARG A 127 -19.47 -0.90 11.49
N VAL A 128 -19.35 -1.45 10.30
CA VAL A 128 -20.45 -1.57 9.33
C VAL A 128 -21.21 -2.90 9.44
N GLY A 129 -20.82 -3.77 10.36
CA GLY A 129 -21.48 -5.09 10.57
C GLY A 129 -21.00 -6.17 9.61
N ASN A 130 -19.88 -5.99 8.92
CA ASN A 130 -19.23 -7.01 8.09
C ASN A 130 -18.40 -7.94 9.00
N LEU A 131 -19.10 -8.84 9.69
CA LEU A 131 -18.50 -9.67 10.72
C LEU A 131 -17.63 -10.79 10.15
N ALA A 132 -17.99 -11.36 9.00
CA ALA A 132 -17.16 -12.36 8.33
C ALA A 132 -15.82 -11.76 7.89
N MET A 133 -15.86 -10.62 7.23
CA MET A 133 -14.67 -9.86 6.80
C MET A 133 -13.82 -9.41 8.01
N ALA A 134 -14.44 -8.87 9.06
CA ALA A 134 -13.75 -8.48 10.28
C ALA A 134 -13.02 -9.65 10.95
N GLY A 135 -13.66 -10.83 11.01
CA GLY A 135 -13.06 -12.07 11.53
C GLY A 135 -11.86 -12.53 10.69
N HIS A 136 -11.93 -12.38 9.35
CA HIS A 136 -10.81 -12.68 8.47
C HIS A 136 -9.58 -11.81 8.79
N PHE A 137 -9.75 -10.48 8.87
CA PHE A 137 -8.66 -9.58 9.21
C PHE A 137 -8.14 -9.81 10.65
N ALA A 138 -9.03 -10.13 11.58
CA ALA A 138 -8.64 -10.44 12.97
C ALA A 138 -7.73 -11.67 13.04
N ARG A 139 -8.01 -12.73 12.29
CA ARG A 139 -7.16 -13.95 12.25
C ARG A 139 -5.79 -13.63 11.67
N ARG A 140 -5.72 -12.94 10.52
CA ARG A 140 -4.45 -12.49 9.93
C ARG A 140 -3.65 -11.59 10.89
N LEU A 141 -4.34 -10.71 11.64
CA LEU A 141 -3.68 -9.86 12.63
C LEU A 141 -3.06 -10.68 13.76
N ILE A 142 -3.75 -11.70 14.26
CA ILE A 142 -3.25 -12.57 15.33
C ILE A 142 -1.99 -13.35 14.87
N GLU A 143 -1.93 -13.77 13.60
CA GLU A 143 -0.77 -14.46 13.01
C GLU A 143 0.52 -13.62 13.07
N LEU A 144 0.39 -12.30 13.02
CA LEU A 144 1.52 -11.37 13.14
C LEU A 144 1.98 -11.14 14.59
N GLN A 145 1.40 -11.83 15.56
CA GLN A 145 1.74 -11.76 16.99
C GLN A 145 1.74 -10.33 17.57
N PRO A 146 0.64 -9.59 17.46
CA PRO A 146 0.54 -8.24 17.97
C PRO A 146 0.56 -8.23 19.51
N PRO A 147 0.70 -7.04 20.17
CA PRO A 147 0.63 -6.92 21.62
C PRO A 147 -0.64 -7.54 22.22
N ALA A 148 -0.55 -8.10 23.43
CA ALA A 148 -1.61 -8.87 24.09
C ALA A 148 -2.99 -8.18 24.12
N LYS A 149 -3.03 -6.85 24.31
CA LYS A 149 -4.28 -6.08 24.27
C LYS A 149 -4.96 -6.13 22.90
N VAL A 150 -4.18 -6.13 21.82
CA VAL A 150 -4.69 -6.21 20.43
C VAL A 150 -5.17 -7.62 20.15
N VAL A 151 -4.43 -8.64 20.62
CA VAL A 151 -4.85 -10.07 20.52
C VAL A 151 -6.22 -10.29 21.16
N GLN A 152 -6.45 -9.75 22.36
CA GLN A 152 -7.74 -9.90 23.07
C GLN A 152 -8.90 -9.33 22.24
N VAL A 153 -8.74 -8.13 21.67
CA VAL A 153 -9.77 -7.51 20.82
C VAL A 153 -9.99 -8.34 19.55
N ALA A 154 -8.92 -8.79 18.89
CA ALA A 154 -9.02 -9.60 17.69
C ALA A 154 -9.72 -10.95 17.96
N GLN A 155 -9.41 -11.62 19.08
CA GLN A 155 -10.07 -12.86 19.49
C GLN A 155 -11.57 -12.69 19.75
N GLN A 156 -11.99 -11.57 20.36
CA GLN A 156 -13.41 -11.24 20.54
C GLN A 156 -14.12 -11.09 19.18
N ILE A 157 -13.47 -10.44 18.20
CA ILE A 157 -14.02 -10.28 16.85
C ILE A 157 -14.09 -11.62 16.12
N VAL A 158 -13.06 -12.47 16.23
CA VAL A 158 -13.11 -13.85 15.70
C VAL A 158 -14.28 -14.63 16.29
N SER A 159 -14.44 -14.62 17.62
CA SER A 159 -15.54 -15.30 18.28
C SER A 159 -16.92 -14.79 17.84
N LEU A 160 -17.04 -13.49 17.59
CA LEU A 160 -18.27 -12.89 17.08
C LEU A 160 -18.52 -13.31 15.62
N SER A 161 -17.48 -13.29 14.78
CA SER A 161 -17.54 -13.75 13.39
C SER A 161 -17.96 -15.23 13.28
N ASP A 162 -17.41 -16.09 14.15
CA ASP A 162 -17.73 -17.52 14.15
C ASP A 162 -19.19 -17.80 14.55
N ARG A 163 -19.77 -16.97 15.43
CA ARG A 163 -21.17 -17.09 15.83
C ARG A 163 -22.14 -16.52 14.79
N GLN A 164 -21.73 -15.49 14.08
CA GLN A 164 -22.57 -14.77 13.11
C GLN A 164 -21.75 -14.39 11.88
N PRO A 165 -21.41 -15.33 10.99
CA PRO A 165 -20.61 -15.07 9.80
C PRO A 165 -21.45 -14.39 8.71
N ARG A 166 -21.67 -13.10 8.85
CA ARG A 166 -22.44 -12.27 7.90
C ARG A 166 -21.71 -10.97 7.61
N ASP A 167 -21.96 -10.45 6.44
CA ASP A 167 -21.55 -9.11 6.05
C ASP A 167 -22.80 -8.29 5.67
N ALA A 168 -22.97 -7.13 6.30
CA ALA A 168 -24.12 -6.26 6.14
C ALA A 168 -23.97 -5.35 4.92
N VAL A 169 -22.75 -4.99 4.56
CA VAL A 169 -22.40 -4.15 3.43
C VAL A 169 -21.67 -4.97 2.39
N GLN A 170 -22.19 -5.00 1.17
CA GLN A 170 -21.56 -5.71 0.07
C GLN A 170 -20.42 -4.84 -0.51
N VAL A 171 -19.21 -5.39 -0.51
CA VAL A 171 -18.04 -4.81 -1.16
C VAL A 171 -17.83 -5.55 -2.47
N SER A 172 -18.28 -4.95 -3.57
CA SER A 172 -18.43 -5.64 -4.85
C SER A 172 -17.13 -5.97 -5.57
N SER A 173 -16.07 -5.23 -5.30
CA SER A 173 -14.76 -5.37 -5.98
C SER A 173 -13.72 -6.10 -5.14
N TYR A 174 -14.00 -6.44 -3.89
CA TYR A 174 -13.06 -7.09 -2.99
C TYR A 174 -13.59 -8.44 -2.50
N SER A 175 -12.79 -9.49 -2.68
CA SER A 175 -13.03 -10.79 -2.08
C SER A 175 -11.88 -11.16 -1.15
N VAL A 176 -12.20 -11.58 0.07
CA VAL A 176 -11.19 -12.06 1.04
C VAL A 176 -10.52 -13.37 0.60
N HIS A 177 -11.09 -14.05 -0.38
CA HIS A 177 -10.66 -15.35 -0.89
C HIS A 177 -9.84 -15.26 -2.17
N GLU A 178 -9.82 -14.11 -2.84
CA GLU A 178 -9.01 -13.89 -4.02
C GLU A 178 -7.72 -13.17 -3.63
N SER A 179 -6.60 -13.73 -4.07
CA SER A 179 -5.26 -13.16 -3.87
C SER A 179 -4.61 -12.67 -5.18
N ASP A 180 -5.18 -13.07 -6.31
CA ASP A 180 -4.57 -12.87 -7.63
C ASP A 180 -5.05 -11.57 -8.29
N TYR A 181 -4.78 -10.45 -7.66
CA TYR A 181 -5.04 -9.13 -8.21
C TYR A 181 -3.92 -8.15 -7.86
N VAL A 182 -3.87 -7.08 -8.61
CA VAL A 182 -2.97 -5.95 -8.37
C VAL A 182 -3.82 -4.70 -8.14
N ILE A 183 -3.35 -3.81 -7.28
CA ILE A 183 -4.05 -2.54 -7.03
C ILE A 183 -3.63 -1.52 -8.09
N CYS A 184 -4.60 -0.90 -8.75
CA CYS A 184 -4.36 0.24 -9.61
C CYS A 184 -3.89 1.44 -8.77
N ALA A 185 -2.69 1.93 -9.02
CA ALA A 185 -2.13 3.06 -8.29
C ALA A 185 -2.83 4.41 -8.59
N GLY A 186 -3.70 4.44 -9.61
CA GLY A 186 -4.42 5.64 -10.02
C GLY A 186 -5.82 5.79 -9.41
N SER A 187 -6.56 4.68 -9.33
CA SER A 187 -7.96 4.65 -8.88
C SER A 187 -8.16 3.86 -7.58
N HIS A 188 -7.13 3.18 -7.07
CA HIS A 188 -7.20 2.24 -5.95
C HIS A 188 -8.32 1.18 -6.14
N THR A 189 -8.44 0.66 -7.34
CA THR A 189 -9.33 -0.44 -7.69
C THR A 189 -8.53 -1.67 -8.07
N LEU A 190 -9.16 -2.83 -8.05
CA LEU A 190 -8.49 -4.09 -8.35
C LEU A 190 -8.32 -4.26 -9.87
N ILE A 191 -7.15 -4.72 -10.25
CA ILE A 191 -6.83 -5.21 -11.58
C ILE A 191 -6.67 -6.72 -11.44
N PRO A 192 -7.56 -7.56 -12.03
CA PRO A 192 -7.44 -9.01 -11.96
C PRO A 192 -6.10 -9.48 -12.52
N ALA A 193 -5.46 -10.46 -11.88
CA ALA A 193 -4.29 -11.13 -12.41
C ALA A 193 -4.65 -11.78 -13.74
N GLY A 194 -3.89 -11.49 -14.78
CA GLY A 194 -4.24 -11.89 -16.16
C GLY A 194 -5.18 -10.92 -16.87
N GLY A 195 -5.65 -9.86 -16.22
CA GLY A 195 -6.32 -8.74 -16.88
C GLY A 195 -5.42 -8.12 -17.93
N MET A 196 -5.74 -8.36 -19.21
CA MET A 196 -4.86 -8.24 -20.37
C MET A 196 -4.37 -6.82 -20.69
N ASN A 197 -4.71 -5.80 -19.89
CA ASN A 197 -4.46 -4.41 -20.28
C ASN A 197 -3.90 -3.52 -19.18
N ALA A 198 -3.35 -4.09 -18.08
CA ALA A 198 -2.67 -3.25 -17.10
C ALA A 198 -1.50 -2.50 -17.74
N VAL A 199 -1.44 -1.21 -17.48
CA VAL A 199 -0.35 -0.34 -17.92
C VAL A 199 0.62 -0.15 -16.77
N GLU A 200 1.91 -0.11 -17.06
CA GLU A 200 2.94 -0.02 -16.04
C GLU A 200 3.67 1.32 -16.10
N ASP A 201 3.99 1.86 -14.94
CA ASP A 201 4.92 2.96 -14.83
C ASP A 201 6.35 2.47 -15.01
N PRO A 202 7.11 3.04 -15.95
CA PRO A 202 8.44 2.53 -16.32
C PRO A 202 9.50 2.69 -15.23
N LEU A 203 9.32 3.60 -14.26
CA LEU A 203 10.31 3.86 -13.21
C LEU A 203 10.06 3.05 -11.96
N THR A 204 8.80 2.88 -11.58
CA THR A 204 8.43 2.27 -10.30
C THR A 204 7.84 0.87 -10.45
N GLY A 205 7.40 0.51 -11.65
CA GLY A 205 6.66 -0.72 -11.89
C GLY A 205 5.22 -0.69 -11.34
N ALA A 206 4.72 0.49 -10.95
CA ALA A 206 3.34 0.64 -10.47
C ALA A 206 2.35 0.31 -11.59
N LYS A 207 1.32 -0.46 -11.25
CA LYS A 207 0.29 -0.90 -12.21
C LYS A 207 -0.89 0.06 -12.21
N TYR A 208 -1.44 0.25 -13.39
CA TYR A 208 -2.56 1.16 -13.65
C TYR A 208 -3.58 0.50 -14.58
N LEU A 209 -4.82 0.92 -14.47
CA LEU A 209 -5.83 0.63 -15.49
C LEU A 209 -5.48 1.34 -16.82
N PRO A 210 -5.94 0.83 -17.98
CA PRO A 210 -5.57 1.36 -19.30
C PRO A 210 -5.89 2.84 -19.52
N GLU A 211 -6.90 3.35 -18.86
CA GLU A 211 -7.34 4.75 -18.92
C GLU A 211 -6.29 5.75 -18.39
N PHE A 212 -5.36 5.27 -17.56
CA PHE A 212 -4.26 6.09 -17.05
C PHE A 212 -3.06 6.18 -17.99
N ARG A 213 -3.08 5.48 -19.15
CA ARG A 213 -2.00 5.57 -20.12
C ARG A 213 -1.80 7.02 -20.56
N GLY A 214 -0.55 7.47 -20.55
CA GLY A 214 -0.18 8.84 -20.90
C GLY A 214 -0.38 9.86 -19.76
N SER A 215 -0.95 9.46 -18.62
CA SER A 215 -1.04 10.34 -17.45
C SER A 215 0.26 10.38 -16.65
N LEU A 216 0.40 11.40 -15.81
CA LEU A 216 1.49 11.46 -14.84
C LEU A 216 1.34 10.36 -13.79
N CYS A 217 2.40 9.62 -13.53
CA CYS A 217 2.43 8.57 -12.50
C CYS A 217 2.09 9.15 -11.12
N LYS A 218 1.08 8.57 -10.47
CA LYS A 218 0.63 8.99 -9.13
C LYS A 218 1.60 8.62 -8.00
N VAL A 219 2.50 7.66 -8.26
CA VAL A 219 3.52 7.22 -7.30
C VAL A 219 4.75 8.10 -7.37
N SER A 220 5.35 8.23 -8.55
CA SER A 220 6.61 8.95 -8.72
C SER A 220 6.44 10.46 -8.93
N HIS A 221 5.34 10.91 -9.55
CA HIS A 221 5.09 12.27 -10.01
C HIS A 221 6.13 12.81 -11.03
N ILE A 222 6.91 11.92 -11.68
CA ILE A 222 7.95 12.30 -12.65
C ILE A 222 7.93 11.52 -13.95
N SER A 223 7.15 10.44 -14.04
CA SER A 223 7.06 9.56 -15.20
C SER A 223 5.68 9.56 -15.83
N GLU A 224 5.62 9.19 -17.10
CA GLU A 224 4.38 9.00 -17.86
C GLU A 224 4.00 7.51 -17.86
N VAL A 225 2.81 7.19 -17.40
CA VAL A 225 2.29 5.81 -17.32
C VAL A 225 2.21 5.18 -18.71
N GLY A 226 2.79 3.99 -18.85
CA GLY A 226 2.79 3.21 -20.10
C GLY A 226 3.78 3.68 -21.15
N ARG A 227 4.64 4.63 -20.84
CA ARG A 227 5.75 5.03 -21.70
C ARG A 227 6.97 4.16 -21.42
N LEU A 228 7.77 3.88 -22.43
CA LEU A 228 9.05 3.19 -22.24
C LEU A 228 10.08 4.17 -21.67
N ALA A 229 10.72 3.81 -20.57
CA ALA A 229 11.88 4.55 -20.07
C ALA A 229 13.13 4.15 -20.86
N THR A 230 13.35 4.80 -21.98
CA THR A 230 14.58 4.62 -22.76
C THR A 230 15.71 5.39 -22.07
N GLY A 231 16.77 4.70 -21.64
CA GLY A 231 17.97 5.32 -21.10
C GLY A 231 18.13 5.33 -19.58
N LEU A 232 17.11 4.93 -18.81
CA LEU A 232 17.21 4.78 -17.34
C LEU A 232 17.40 3.32 -16.88
N ARG A 233 17.44 2.37 -17.80
CA ARG A 233 17.80 0.99 -17.50
C ARG A 233 19.32 0.88 -17.46
N ASN A 234 19.92 1.17 -16.31
CA ASN A 234 21.33 0.82 -16.05
C ASN A 234 21.54 -0.69 -15.83
N LEU A 235 20.57 -1.49 -16.23
CA LEU A 235 20.55 -2.94 -15.99
C LEU A 235 20.18 -3.62 -17.30
N ALA A 236 21.17 -3.84 -18.10
CA ALA A 236 21.19 -4.89 -19.13
C ALA A 236 22.09 -6.02 -18.64
#